data_c84251db25dd261987430ad3494c94c6
#
_entry.id   c84251db25dd261987430ad3494c94c6
#
_cell.length_a   1.000
_cell.length_b   1.000
_cell.length_c   1.000
_cell.angle_alpha   90.00
_cell.angle_beta   90.00
_cell.angle_gamma   90.00
#
_symmetry.space_group_name_H-M   'P 1'
#
loop_
_entity.id
_entity.type
_entity.pdbx_description
1 polymer ?
#
loop_
_entity_poly.entity_id
_entity_poly.type
_entity_poly.pdbx_seq_one_letter_code
_entity_poly.pdbx_strand_id
1 'polypeptide(L)'
;PQIQENDKTPDWDGELNLYENKKDIRKNYIGSLRIQVKGKEVPKFKDKETFPVETVFLKNARNEEFVFFVVEVMTDGKSKIFYKKMAPIEIRGELASIEQQQKTKNIQFEPLSMDKPWIEVELKAFLLDCIKQKSFASTGQVCIEDIKNIYNYQWEFTFQGKKDNLLNDFLGGFKSFLYLKTKEGVEIPIGNGLMNIVMPELTIKKDENVYIGKDIVASNYILTYTKENVSYKLEGLFLLKSEQGLSSTKRSSKLEILANTTDGQIKAYEVYKRLIKFGSIKFGETEITIKASNKKVILSMINKRLSNLSIHKSVLNILNIKTPINYKTFTEEDDFSMRQLYKALIEHKAIGLTNPQDIFKIRIANINVLLVCQSDNNKKFYLDNAFASPLIKVMQNSDVSPFQVPIFSFLGQKGYVLFDNIPYNRIIEIYNECNLKDSRVIIQANLDLLQILKAYDELKQLGHLEKSKHTIKAAQSLSKWLLENERENSMIALHQLNSLQITKRQRAFTEDEINLLLQLSQNNSDMVRAGAFLLLGKIDVAQFIIQQFPEDEKTRFMEFPIAIFIKGTNC
;
A
#
# COMPACT_ATOMS: atom_id res chain seq x y z
N PRO A 1 48.80 -13.30 0.10
CA PRO A 1 49.53 -12.06 0.38
C PRO A 1 51.02 -12.35 0.61
N GLN A 2 51.88 -11.44 0.16
CA GLN A 2 53.32 -11.48 0.44
C GLN A 2 53.64 -10.22 1.22
N ILE A 3 54.40 -10.36 2.33
CA ILE A 3 54.89 -9.26 3.13
C ILE A 3 56.30 -8.94 2.65
N GLN A 4 56.55 -7.68 2.32
CA GLN A 4 57.89 -7.16 2.09
C GLN A 4 58.27 -6.29 3.28
N GLU A 5 59.38 -6.62 3.90
CA GLU A 5 59.96 -5.84 4.99
C GLU A 5 60.68 -4.62 4.41
N ASN A 6 60.50 -3.45 5.05
CA ASN A 6 61.18 -2.24 4.64
C ASN A 6 61.66 -1.44 5.88
N ASP A 7 62.91 -1.59 6.21
CA ASP A 7 63.56 -0.93 7.36
C ASP A 7 63.97 0.53 7.10
N LYS A 8 63.67 1.11 5.91
CA LYS A 8 64.26 2.39 5.48
C LYS A 8 63.23 3.54 5.34
N THR A 9 61.95 3.28 5.43
CA THR A 9 60.95 4.33 5.36
C THR A 9 60.49 4.73 6.78
N PRO A 10 60.49 6.03 7.14
CA PRO A 10 60.29 6.44 8.53
C PRO A 10 58.97 6.04 9.16
N ASP A 11 57.93 5.82 8.47
CA ASP A 11 56.56 5.60 9.03
C ASP A 11 55.99 4.18 8.78
N TRP A 12 56.74 3.29 8.05
CA TRP A 12 56.19 2.00 7.62
C TRP A 12 57.16 0.84 7.86
N ASP A 13 56.66 -0.24 8.47
CA ASP A 13 57.42 -1.46 8.72
C ASP A 13 57.38 -2.42 7.51
N GLY A 14 56.53 -2.19 6.52
CA GLY A 14 56.47 -3.00 5.31
C GLY A 14 55.22 -2.79 4.45
N GLU A 15 55.08 -3.66 3.46
CA GLU A 15 53.92 -3.67 2.55
C GLU A 15 53.30 -5.06 2.43
N LEU A 16 51.99 -5.11 2.35
CA LEU A 16 51.21 -6.31 2.13
C LEU A 16 50.69 -6.33 0.68
N ASN A 17 51.29 -7.12 -0.18
CA ASN A 17 50.90 -7.27 -1.56
C ASN A 17 49.74 -8.24 -1.71
N LEU A 18 48.65 -7.79 -2.42
CA LEU A 18 47.46 -8.56 -2.64
C LEU A 18 47.31 -8.96 -4.11
N TYR A 19 46.85 -10.20 -4.33
CA TYR A 19 46.72 -10.81 -5.65
C TYR A 19 45.36 -11.47 -5.80
N GLU A 20 44.81 -11.50 -7.04
CA GLU A 20 43.54 -12.20 -7.31
C GLU A 20 43.64 -13.70 -7.04
N ASN A 21 44.71 -14.29 -7.52
CA ASN A 21 45.01 -15.72 -7.31
C ASN A 21 46.53 -15.97 -7.23
N LYS A 22 46.92 -17.24 -6.96
CA LYS A 22 48.32 -17.63 -6.79
C LYS A 22 49.05 -17.94 -8.10
N LYS A 23 48.40 -17.96 -9.26
CA LYS A 23 48.99 -18.51 -10.51
C LYS A 23 49.66 -17.36 -11.18
N ASP A 24 49.80 -16.44 -11.48
CA ASP A 24 50.61 -15.45 -12.22
C ASP A 24 50.67 -14.13 -11.43
N ILE A 25 51.68 -14.03 -10.64
CA ILE A 25 51.86 -12.92 -9.70
C ILE A 25 51.77 -11.55 -10.39
N ARG A 26 52.34 -11.40 -11.60
CA ARG A 26 52.35 -10.10 -12.29
C ARG A 26 50.98 -9.70 -12.86
N LYS A 27 50.25 -10.66 -13.43
CA LYS A 27 48.95 -10.41 -14.03
C LYS A 27 47.83 -10.26 -12.99
N ASN A 28 48.00 -10.89 -11.84
CA ASN A 28 46.96 -10.96 -10.80
C ASN A 28 47.26 -10.03 -9.62
N TYR A 29 48.19 -9.10 -9.74
CA TYR A 29 48.47 -8.11 -8.71
C TYR A 29 47.35 -7.08 -8.65
N ILE A 30 46.70 -6.94 -7.48
CA ILE A 30 45.62 -5.99 -7.23
C ILE A 30 46.15 -4.67 -6.69
N GLY A 31 47.13 -4.75 -5.79
CA GLY A 31 47.76 -3.60 -5.13
C GLY A 31 48.42 -3.97 -3.81
N SER A 32 48.95 -2.96 -3.13
CA SER A 32 49.60 -3.14 -1.81
C SER A 32 48.92 -2.27 -0.75
N LEU A 33 48.98 -2.76 0.48
CA LEU A 33 48.60 -2.02 1.69
C LEU A 33 49.85 -1.81 2.53
N ARG A 34 50.07 -0.59 3.04
CA ARG A 34 51.16 -0.31 3.97
C ARG A 34 50.91 -0.97 5.33
N ILE A 35 51.95 -1.37 6.00
CA ILE A 35 51.90 -2.05 7.30
C ILE A 35 52.67 -1.25 8.34
N GLN A 36 52.06 -1.10 9.52
CA GLN A 36 52.71 -0.66 10.75
C GLN A 36 52.48 -1.72 11.82
N VAL A 37 53.54 -2.10 12.53
CA VAL A 37 53.51 -3.12 13.57
C VAL A 37 54.08 -2.56 14.87
N LYS A 38 53.39 -2.74 15.98
CA LYS A 38 53.90 -2.41 17.32
C LYS A 38 53.76 -3.62 18.24
N GLY A 39 54.87 -3.96 18.90
CA GLY A 39 54.92 -5.01 19.92
C GLY A 39 54.64 -4.45 21.31
N LYS A 40 54.02 -5.27 22.16
CA LYS A 40 53.71 -4.94 23.55
C LYS A 40 53.77 -6.19 24.42
N GLU A 41 54.59 -6.15 25.48
CA GLU A 41 54.57 -7.21 26.48
C GLU A 41 53.37 -7.08 27.42
N VAL A 42 52.68 -8.20 27.69
CA VAL A 42 51.52 -8.24 28.54
C VAL A 42 51.51 -9.47 29.46
N PRO A 43 51.00 -9.35 30.69
CA PRO A 43 50.89 -10.50 31.60
C PRO A 43 49.71 -11.42 31.22
N LYS A 44 48.69 -10.89 30.50
CA LYS A 44 47.51 -11.61 30.04
C LYS A 44 46.94 -10.93 28.79
N PHE A 45 46.48 -11.73 27.81
CA PHE A 45 45.83 -11.21 26.62
C PHE A 45 44.51 -10.54 26.94
N LYS A 46 44.22 -9.45 26.23
CA LYS A 46 42.92 -8.75 26.23
C LYS A 46 41.97 -9.34 25.20
N ASP A 47 40.68 -9.04 25.33
CA ASP A 47 39.70 -9.36 24.29
C ASP A 47 39.63 -8.29 23.21
N LYS A 48 39.86 -7.02 23.58
CA LYS A 48 40.01 -5.86 22.70
C LYS A 48 41.22 -5.05 23.12
N GLU A 49 41.95 -4.48 22.18
CA GLU A 49 43.09 -3.62 22.45
C GLU A 49 42.77 -2.16 22.09
N THR A 50 43.22 -1.25 22.93
CA THR A 50 43.23 0.19 22.65
C THR A 50 44.68 0.66 22.72
N PHE A 51 45.19 1.17 21.61
CA PHE A 51 46.62 1.56 21.50
C PHE A 51 46.72 3.06 21.18
N PRO A 52 47.64 3.80 21.85
CA PRO A 52 47.92 5.20 21.57
C PRO A 52 48.75 5.35 20.30
N VAL A 53 48.11 5.86 19.23
CA VAL A 53 48.79 6.13 17.96
C VAL A 53 49.23 7.59 17.92
N GLU A 54 50.45 7.86 17.49
CA GLU A 54 51.00 9.21 17.39
C GLU A 54 50.21 10.07 16.37
N THR A 55 49.87 11.28 16.73
CA THR A 55 49.12 12.20 15.83
C THR A 55 49.95 12.63 14.64
N VAL A 56 51.28 12.70 14.79
CA VAL A 56 52.22 12.99 13.68
C VAL A 56 52.15 11.87 12.64
N PHE A 57 52.15 10.59 13.06
CA PHE A 57 52.01 9.45 12.18
C PHE A 57 50.68 9.52 11.40
N LEU A 58 49.53 9.79 12.05
CA LEU A 58 48.25 9.93 11.38
C LEU A 58 48.23 11.12 10.39
N LYS A 59 48.91 12.23 10.71
CA LYS A 59 49.02 13.38 9.80
C LYS A 59 49.83 13.03 8.55
N ASN A 60 50.93 12.30 8.70
CA ASN A 60 51.76 11.85 7.58
C ASN A 60 51.03 10.83 6.71
N ALA A 61 50.22 9.96 7.32
CA ALA A 61 49.42 8.93 6.65
C ALA A 61 48.07 9.44 6.11
N ARG A 62 47.77 10.75 6.17
CA ARG A 62 46.43 11.36 5.89
C ARG A 62 45.75 10.90 4.60
N ASN A 63 46.52 10.66 3.55
CA ASN A 63 46.03 10.27 2.22
C ASN A 63 46.45 8.84 1.84
N GLU A 64 46.95 8.09 2.78
CA GLU A 64 47.43 6.74 2.58
C GLU A 64 46.48 5.73 3.21
N GLU A 65 46.52 4.51 2.72
CA GLU A 65 45.86 3.37 3.35
C GLU A 65 46.89 2.49 4.05
N PHE A 66 46.54 2.00 5.23
CA PHE A 66 47.43 1.06 5.93
C PHE A 66 46.64 0.12 6.86
N VAL A 67 47.32 -0.96 7.22
CA VAL A 67 46.88 -1.87 8.27
C VAL A 67 47.82 -1.74 9.43
N PHE A 68 47.34 -1.36 10.58
CA PHE A 68 48.09 -1.27 11.81
C PHE A 68 47.90 -2.51 12.64
N PHE A 69 48.98 -3.17 13.02
CA PHE A 69 48.99 -4.35 13.88
C PHE A 69 49.57 -4.02 15.25
N VAL A 70 48.90 -4.50 16.29
CA VAL A 70 49.42 -4.52 17.66
C VAL A 70 49.58 -5.98 18.09
N VAL A 71 50.79 -6.38 18.43
CA VAL A 71 51.12 -7.76 18.84
C VAL A 71 51.35 -7.78 20.34
N GLU A 72 50.42 -8.37 21.09
CA GLU A 72 50.63 -8.68 22.51
C GLU A 72 51.47 -9.96 22.62
N VAL A 73 52.55 -9.90 23.40
CA VAL A 73 53.44 -11.03 23.65
C VAL A 73 53.50 -11.28 25.15
N MET A 74 53.29 -12.52 25.56
CA MET A 74 53.41 -12.95 26.95
C MET A 74 54.83 -13.46 27.22
N THR A 75 55.23 -13.49 28.49
CA THR A 75 56.53 -13.97 28.97
C THR A 75 56.81 -15.43 28.59
N ASP A 76 55.78 -16.24 28.31
CA ASP A 76 55.90 -17.61 27.84
C ASP A 76 56.06 -17.73 26.31
N GLY A 77 56.20 -16.61 25.60
CA GLY A 77 56.37 -16.53 24.15
C GLY A 77 55.11 -16.64 23.34
N LYS A 78 53.94 -16.82 23.94
CA LYS A 78 52.68 -16.78 23.22
C LYS A 78 52.36 -15.37 22.77
N SER A 79 51.71 -15.23 21.61
CA SER A 79 51.31 -13.94 21.06
C SER A 79 49.85 -13.91 20.64
N LYS A 80 49.22 -12.71 20.72
CA LYS A 80 47.92 -12.41 20.20
C LYS A 80 48.02 -11.16 19.34
N ILE A 81 47.45 -11.22 18.12
CA ILE A 81 47.54 -10.14 17.15
C ILE A 81 46.22 -9.41 17.12
N PHE A 82 46.27 -8.10 17.22
CA PHE A 82 45.17 -7.19 16.98
C PHE A 82 45.50 -6.35 15.75
N TYR A 83 44.49 -5.91 15.04
CA TYR A 83 44.66 -5.10 13.85
C TYR A 83 43.59 -4.01 13.73
N LYS A 84 43.94 -2.99 12.99
CA LYS A 84 43.04 -1.91 12.57
C LYS A 84 43.34 -1.54 11.12
N LYS A 85 42.36 -1.61 10.28
CA LYS A 85 42.39 -1.07 8.91
C LYS A 85 42.14 0.42 8.99
N MET A 86 42.92 1.24 8.31
CA MET A 86 42.83 2.69 8.31
C MET A 86 42.74 3.20 6.87
N ALA A 87 41.54 3.45 6.41
CA ALA A 87 41.27 4.06 5.10
C ALA A 87 41.48 5.58 5.14
N PRO A 88 41.77 6.24 4.00
CA PRO A 88 41.98 7.70 3.97
C PRO A 88 40.87 8.52 4.63
N ILE A 89 39.62 8.11 4.45
CA ILE A 89 38.44 8.79 5.07
C ILE A 89 38.40 8.59 6.59
N GLU A 90 38.77 7.42 7.09
CA GLU A 90 38.85 7.14 8.53
C GLU A 90 39.98 7.92 9.20
N ILE A 91 41.15 7.99 8.56
CA ILE A 91 42.28 8.77 9.08
C ILE A 91 41.91 10.25 9.19
N ARG A 92 41.20 10.80 8.18
CA ARG A 92 40.70 12.18 8.23
C ARG A 92 39.67 12.38 9.33
N GLY A 93 38.78 11.41 9.54
CA GLY A 93 37.78 11.43 10.63
C GLY A 93 38.46 11.41 12.01
N GLU A 94 39.48 10.58 12.22
CA GLU A 94 40.25 10.57 13.45
C GLU A 94 41.01 11.89 13.66
N LEU A 95 41.65 12.43 12.60
CA LEU A 95 42.35 13.70 12.67
C LEU A 95 41.42 14.89 12.99
N ALA A 96 40.17 14.89 12.46
CA ALA A 96 39.18 15.95 12.73
C ALA A 96 38.74 15.95 14.21
N SER A 97 38.89 14.85 14.93
CA SER A 97 38.55 14.68 16.35
C SER A 97 39.72 14.93 17.32
N ILE A 98 40.90 15.38 16.82
CA ILE A 98 42.10 15.63 17.63
C ILE A 98 42.10 17.08 18.09
N GLU A 99 42.28 17.29 19.40
CA GLU A 99 42.45 18.62 19.99
C GLU A 99 43.81 19.26 19.64
N GLN A 100 43.89 20.60 19.64
CA GLN A 100 45.15 21.32 19.46
C GLN A 100 46.13 20.91 20.57
N GLN A 101 47.31 20.39 20.20
CA GLN A 101 48.40 19.87 21.06
C GLN A 101 48.28 18.41 21.51
N GLN A 102 47.27 17.64 21.12
CA GLN A 102 47.19 16.22 21.43
C GLN A 102 48.30 15.44 20.67
N LYS A 103 49.19 14.80 21.38
CA LYS A 103 50.34 14.06 20.80
C LYS A 103 50.00 12.64 20.35
N THR A 104 48.98 12.00 20.98
CA THR A 104 48.55 10.65 20.67
C THR A 104 47.04 10.55 20.65
N LYS A 105 46.50 9.66 19.82
CA LYS A 105 45.08 9.30 19.75
C LYS A 105 44.91 7.85 20.14
N ASN A 106 44.02 7.56 21.08
CA ASN A 106 43.65 6.21 21.43
C ASN A 106 42.77 5.59 20.36
N ILE A 107 43.24 4.55 19.68
CA ILE A 107 42.51 3.84 18.63
C ILE A 107 42.18 2.43 19.11
N GLN A 108 41.00 1.95 18.84
CA GLN A 108 40.56 0.58 19.14
C GLN A 108 40.96 -0.39 18.03
N PHE A 109 41.49 -1.53 18.43
CA PHE A 109 41.95 -2.62 17.56
C PHE A 109 41.10 -3.87 17.83
N GLU A 110 40.83 -4.62 16.79
CA GLU A 110 40.07 -5.88 16.86
C GLU A 110 41.06 -7.06 16.78
N PRO A 111 40.80 -8.20 17.45
CA PRO A 111 41.63 -9.37 17.34
C PRO A 111 41.64 -9.90 15.90
N LEU A 112 42.82 -10.24 15.38
CA LEU A 112 42.96 -10.80 14.04
C LEU A 112 42.30 -12.18 13.98
N SER A 113 41.40 -12.37 13.02
CA SER A 113 40.79 -13.68 12.78
C SER A 113 41.85 -14.69 12.34
N MET A 114 41.75 -15.92 12.81
CA MET A 114 42.63 -17.02 12.36
C MET A 114 42.13 -17.68 11.07
N ASP A 115 40.99 -17.25 10.54
CA ASP A 115 40.40 -17.71 9.27
C ASP A 115 41.09 -17.04 8.08
N LYS A 116 42.13 -17.70 7.55
CA LYS A 116 42.97 -17.16 6.46
C LYS A 116 42.17 -16.75 5.20
N PRO A 117 41.24 -17.54 4.69
CA PRO A 117 40.40 -17.13 3.55
C PRO A 117 39.63 -15.85 3.82
N TRP A 118 39.07 -15.69 5.02
CA TRP A 118 38.32 -14.52 5.43
C TRP A 118 39.19 -13.26 5.47
N ILE A 119 40.38 -13.33 6.08
CA ILE A 119 41.30 -12.20 6.13
C ILE A 119 41.69 -11.74 4.71
N GLU A 120 41.94 -12.68 3.81
CA GLU A 120 42.32 -12.36 2.42
C GLU A 120 41.19 -11.60 1.70
N VAL A 121 39.94 -12.05 1.83
CA VAL A 121 38.77 -11.38 1.26
C VAL A 121 38.57 -9.98 1.86
N GLU A 122 38.70 -9.87 3.18
CA GLU A 122 38.56 -8.62 3.92
C GLU A 122 39.58 -7.57 3.52
N LEU A 123 40.84 -7.96 3.37
CA LEU A 123 41.93 -7.06 2.96
C LEU A 123 41.82 -6.65 1.50
N LYS A 124 41.38 -7.54 0.61
CA LYS A 124 41.09 -7.19 -0.79
C LYS A 124 39.97 -6.17 -0.90
N ALA A 125 38.85 -6.37 -0.20
CA ALA A 125 37.74 -5.43 -0.18
C ALA A 125 38.19 -4.06 0.38
N PHE A 126 38.95 -4.06 1.47
CA PHE A 126 39.49 -2.84 2.05
C PHE A 126 40.38 -2.07 1.06
N LEU A 127 41.26 -2.75 0.35
CA LEU A 127 42.12 -2.13 -0.67
C LEU A 127 41.29 -1.50 -1.80
N LEU A 128 40.25 -2.19 -2.28
CA LEU A 128 39.35 -1.65 -3.32
C LEU A 128 38.62 -0.39 -2.85
N ASP A 129 38.15 -0.36 -1.60
CA ASP A 129 37.57 0.84 -1.00
C ASP A 129 38.59 1.98 -0.91
N CYS A 130 39.82 1.70 -0.51
CA CYS A 130 40.88 2.70 -0.45
C CYS A 130 41.23 3.29 -1.82
N ILE A 131 41.26 2.46 -2.88
CA ILE A 131 41.48 2.90 -4.26
C ILE A 131 40.36 3.89 -4.69
N LYS A 132 39.10 3.61 -4.38
CA LYS A 132 38.00 4.54 -4.63
C LYS A 132 38.18 5.87 -3.88
N GLN A 133 38.61 5.82 -2.64
CA GLN A 133 38.76 7.01 -1.78
C GLN A 133 39.96 7.90 -2.16
N LYS A 134 41.01 7.37 -2.77
CA LYS A 134 42.20 8.13 -3.22
C LYS A 134 41.86 9.25 -4.20
N SER A 135 40.91 9.01 -5.10
CA SER A 135 40.47 9.98 -6.08
C SER A 135 39.82 11.23 -5.46
N PHE A 136 39.40 11.15 -4.20
CA PHE A 136 38.77 12.23 -3.45
C PHE A 136 39.57 12.75 -2.27
N ALA A 137 40.85 12.43 -2.23
CA ALA A 137 41.74 12.81 -1.12
C ALA A 137 41.86 14.33 -0.91
N SER A 138 41.69 15.11 -1.98
CA SER A 138 41.80 16.58 -1.98
C SER A 138 40.43 17.31 -1.91
N THR A 139 39.30 16.60 -2.09
CA THR A 139 37.97 17.19 -1.99
C THR A 139 37.50 17.22 -0.54
N GLY A 140 36.76 18.28 -0.17
CA GLY A 140 36.14 18.38 1.15
C GLY A 140 35.19 17.21 1.43
N GLN A 141 34.92 16.97 2.71
CA GLN A 141 33.95 15.95 3.12
C GLN A 141 32.56 16.30 2.62
N VAL A 142 31.89 15.31 2.01
CA VAL A 142 30.46 15.41 1.71
C VAL A 142 29.70 14.83 2.89
N CYS A 143 28.92 15.64 3.59
CA CYS A 143 28.09 15.20 4.70
C CYS A 143 26.73 14.72 4.18
N ILE A 144 26.05 13.82 4.94
CA ILE A 144 24.70 13.35 4.59
C ILE A 144 23.72 14.55 4.53
N GLU A 145 23.93 15.55 5.37
CA GLU A 145 23.16 16.79 5.38
C GLU A 145 23.20 17.55 4.06
N ASP A 146 24.35 17.54 3.38
CA ASP A 146 24.56 18.22 2.09
C ASP A 146 23.77 17.53 0.96
N ILE A 147 23.39 16.26 1.14
CA ILE A 147 22.71 15.42 0.16
C ILE A 147 21.19 15.48 0.29
N LYS A 148 20.64 16.01 1.39
CA LYS A 148 19.19 16.06 1.67
C LYS A 148 18.34 16.69 0.55
N ASN A 149 18.93 17.55 -0.26
CA ASN A 149 18.25 18.26 -1.35
C ASN A 149 18.54 17.63 -2.74
N ILE A 150 19.29 16.55 -2.82
CA ILE A 150 19.60 15.87 -4.09
C ILE A 150 18.53 14.78 -4.30
N TYR A 151 17.56 15.06 -5.16
CA TYR A 151 16.54 14.10 -5.57
C TYR A 151 17.14 13.06 -6.53
N ASN A 152 16.79 11.77 -6.35
CA ASN A 152 17.16 10.64 -7.19
C ASN A 152 18.62 10.18 -7.04
N TYR A 153 19.02 9.78 -5.84
CA TYR A 153 20.25 9.03 -5.63
C TYR A 153 19.94 7.56 -5.32
N GLN A 154 20.84 6.68 -5.75
CA GLN A 154 20.80 5.26 -5.45
C GLN A 154 21.90 4.94 -4.46
N TRP A 155 21.57 4.26 -3.36
CA TRP A 155 22.53 3.74 -2.43
C TRP A 155 23.03 2.39 -2.95
N GLU A 156 24.36 2.27 -3.09
CA GLU A 156 25.01 1.02 -3.44
C GLU A 156 26.05 0.71 -2.37
N PHE A 157 25.99 -0.50 -1.81
CA PHE A 157 26.99 -1.00 -0.89
C PHE A 157 27.23 -2.47 -1.12
N THR A 158 28.51 -2.88 -1.02
CA THR A 158 28.92 -4.26 -1.13
C THR A 158 29.02 -4.86 0.26
N PHE A 159 28.23 -5.89 0.51
CA PHE A 159 28.26 -6.62 1.78
C PHE A 159 29.02 -7.93 1.61
N GLN A 160 29.91 -8.22 2.55
CA GLN A 160 30.67 -9.45 2.60
C GLN A 160 30.43 -10.15 3.94
N GLY A 161 30.03 -11.42 3.90
CA GLY A 161 29.75 -12.24 5.05
C GLY A 161 30.08 -13.72 4.79
N LYS A 162 30.11 -14.54 5.83
CA LYS A 162 30.23 -16.00 5.67
C LYS A 162 28.92 -16.55 5.09
N LYS A 163 29.02 -17.45 4.10
CA LYS A 163 27.90 -18.01 3.36
C LYS A 163 26.76 -18.48 4.29
N ASP A 164 27.07 -19.15 5.38
CA ASP A 164 26.11 -19.74 6.31
C ASP A 164 25.45 -18.71 7.24
N ASN A 165 26.03 -17.52 7.41
CA ASN A 165 25.55 -16.46 8.30
C ASN A 165 25.25 -15.14 7.59
N LEU A 166 25.39 -15.07 6.26
CA LEU A 166 25.32 -13.83 5.49
C LEU A 166 24.06 -13.00 5.80
N LEU A 167 22.90 -13.65 5.89
CA LEU A 167 21.64 -13.00 6.18
C LEU A 167 21.57 -12.46 7.62
N ASN A 168 22.08 -13.23 8.58
CA ASN A 168 22.11 -12.83 9.99
C ASN A 168 23.05 -11.65 10.21
N ASP A 169 24.22 -11.68 9.56
CA ASP A 169 25.20 -10.60 9.62
C ASP A 169 24.61 -9.33 8.99
N PHE A 170 23.93 -9.46 7.85
CA PHE A 170 23.23 -8.36 7.17
C PHE A 170 22.14 -7.73 8.03
N LEU A 171 21.25 -8.53 8.63
CA LEU A 171 20.17 -8.07 9.50
C LEU A 171 20.67 -7.62 10.89
N GLY A 172 21.82 -8.16 11.34
CA GLY A 172 22.46 -7.80 12.60
C GLY A 172 23.14 -6.43 12.59
N GLY A 173 23.31 -5.88 11.40
CA GLY A 173 24.06 -4.66 11.14
C GLY A 173 25.51 -4.95 10.76
N PHE A 174 26.04 -4.17 9.84
CA PHE A 174 27.41 -4.25 9.36
C PHE A 174 28.02 -2.86 9.18
N LYS A 175 29.33 -2.81 9.22
CA LYS A 175 30.08 -1.57 8.97
C LYS A 175 30.50 -1.53 7.51
N SER A 176 30.21 -0.43 6.83
CA SER A 176 30.62 -0.20 5.44
C SER A 176 30.91 1.27 5.21
N PHE A 177 31.74 1.55 4.21
CA PHE A 177 31.83 2.90 3.64
C PHE A 177 30.61 3.15 2.76
N LEU A 178 30.08 4.37 2.78
CA LEU A 178 29.00 4.81 1.90
C LEU A 178 29.55 5.66 0.78
N TYR A 179 29.03 5.44 -0.43
CA TYR A 179 29.37 6.21 -1.62
C TYR A 179 28.12 6.76 -2.28
N LEU A 180 28.17 8.03 -2.65
CA LEU A 180 27.17 8.64 -3.53
C LEU A 180 27.60 8.35 -4.99
N LYS A 181 26.76 7.70 -5.76
CA LYS A 181 27.01 7.48 -7.19
C LYS A 181 26.31 8.56 -8.01
N THR A 182 27.07 9.34 -8.75
CA THR A 182 26.54 10.36 -9.66
C THR A 182 25.93 9.72 -10.91
N LYS A 183 25.20 10.49 -11.69
CA LYS A 183 24.64 10.02 -12.97
C LYS A 183 25.73 9.58 -13.97
N GLU A 184 26.90 10.18 -13.89
CA GLU A 184 28.08 9.87 -14.70
C GLU A 184 28.84 8.64 -14.16
N GLY A 185 28.36 8.03 -13.06
CA GLY A 185 28.96 6.83 -12.46
C GLY A 185 30.12 7.07 -11.50
N VAL A 186 30.38 8.33 -11.12
CA VAL A 186 31.42 8.68 -10.15
C VAL A 186 30.93 8.34 -8.73
N GLU A 187 31.75 7.62 -7.96
CA GLU A 187 31.44 7.21 -6.57
C GLU A 187 32.15 8.13 -5.58
N ILE A 188 31.42 9.01 -4.90
CA ILE A 188 31.94 9.98 -3.93
C ILE A 188 31.74 9.43 -2.50
N PRO A 189 32.80 9.26 -1.70
CA PRO A 189 32.66 8.76 -0.33
C PRO A 189 31.95 9.77 0.57
N ILE A 190 31.07 9.28 1.45
CA ILE A 190 30.23 10.08 2.34
C ILE A 190 30.61 9.81 3.80
N GLY A 191 30.63 10.88 4.60
CA GLY A 191 30.88 10.79 6.04
C GLY A 191 32.37 10.70 6.39
N ASN A 192 32.68 10.34 7.63
CA ASN A 192 34.02 10.43 8.23
C ASN A 192 34.67 9.04 8.46
N GLY A 193 34.15 7.99 7.85
CA GLY A 193 34.66 6.64 8.05
C GLY A 193 33.61 5.56 7.84
N LEU A 194 33.80 4.42 8.47
CA LEU A 194 32.86 3.29 8.44
C LEU A 194 31.57 3.65 9.16
N MET A 195 30.46 3.57 8.42
CA MET A 195 29.12 3.77 8.97
C MET A 195 28.52 2.42 9.39
N ASN A 196 27.81 2.41 10.52
CA ASN A 196 27.07 1.23 10.95
C ASN A 196 25.72 1.22 10.24
N ILE A 197 25.53 0.25 9.35
CA ILE A 197 24.31 0.07 8.58
C ILE A 197 23.50 -1.02 9.26
N VAL A 198 22.30 -0.66 9.72
CA VAL A 198 21.35 -1.60 10.33
C VAL A 198 20.14 -1.72 9.42
N MET A 199 19.89 -2.92 8.93
CA MET A 199 18.72 -3.24 8.11
C MET A 199 17.70 -3.94 8.99
N PRO A 200 16.59 -3.26 9.38
CA PRO A 200 15.60 -3.85 10.29
C PRO A 200 14.85 -5.03 9.65
N GLU A 201 14.70 -5.00 8.34
CA GLU A 201 14.05 -6.07 7.57
C GLU A 201 14.56 -6.13 6.13
N LEU A 202 14.49 -7.33 5.56
CA LEU A 202 14.72 -7.58 4.14
C LEU A 202 13.46 -8.18 3.54
N THR A 203 12.84 -7.47 2.60
CA THR A 203 11.64 -7.94 1.91
C THR A 203 11.94 -8.28 0.45
N ILE A 204 11.60 -9.49 0.03
CA ILE A 204 11.85 -10.03 -1.30
C ILE A 204 10.53 -10.53 -1.89
N LYS A 205 10.15 -10.01 -3.06
CA LYS A 205 9.06 -10.59 -3.85
C LYS A 205 9.60 -11.76 -4.67
N LYS A 206 8.93 -12.91 -4.56
CA LYS A 206 9.24 -14.15 -5.26
C LYS A 206 8.13 -14.50 -6.23
N ASP A 207 8.46 -14.59 -7.52
CA ASP A 207 7.53 -15.04 -8.58
C ASP A 207 7.68 -16.57 -8.78
N GLU A 208 7.37 -17.29 -7.72
CA GLU A 208 7.45 -18.74 -7.61
C GLU A 208 6.12 -19.31 -7.11
N ASN A 209 5.73 -20.49 -7.62
CA ASN A 209 4.49 -21.13 -7.18
C ASN A 209 4.55 -21.59 -5.72
N VAL A 210 3.42 -21.46 -5.05
CA VAL A 210 3.19 -21.98 -3.70
C VAL A 210 2.24 -23.17 -3.77
N TYR A 211 2.64 -24.27 -3.14
CA TYR A 211 1.92 -25.55 -3.20
C TYR A 211 1.43 -26.00 -1.83
N ILE A 212 0.24 -26.60 -1.79
CA ILE A 212 -0.23 -27.44 -0.68
C ILE A 212 -0.61 -28.80 -1.27
N GLY A 213 0.18 -29.82 -0.95
CA GLY A 213 0.12 -31.10 -1.66
C GLY A 213 0.52 -30.91 -3.13
N LYS A 214 -0.40 -31.25 -4.06
CA LYS A 214 -0.20 -31.08 -5.51
C LYS A 214 -0.81 -29.78 -6.06
N ASP A 215 -1.59 -29.05 -5.26
CA ASP A 215 -2.35 -27.89 -5.72
C ASP A 215 -1.54 -26.61 -5.60
N ILE A 216 -1.52 -25.79 -6.65
CA ILE A 216 -1.01 -24.44 -6.63
C ILE A 216 -2.03 -23.53 -5.93
N VAL A 217 -1.62 -22.86 -4.85
CA VAL A 217 -2.47 -21.93 -4.07
C VAL A 217 -2.17 -20.48 -4.36
N ALA A 218 -0.95 -20.20 -4.83
CA ALA A 218 -0.54 -18.87 -5.33
C ALA A 218 0.63 -19.03 -6.32
N SER A 219 0.83 -18.02 -7.20
CA SER A 219 1.92 -17.98 -8.19
C SER A 219 3.09 -17.08 -7.76
N ASN A 220 2.93 -16.36 -6.66
CA ASN A 220 3.98 -15.51 -6.08
C ASN A 220 3.75 -15.36 -4.58
N TYR A 221 4.79 -14.90 -3.89
CA TYR A 221 4.72 -14.57 -2.47
C TYR A 221 5.74 -13.49 -2.11
N ILE A 222 5.53 -12.83 -0.97
CA ILE A 222 6.47 -11.90 -0.39
C ILE A 222 7.12 -12.55 0.82
N LEU A 223 8.45 -12.64 0.77
CA LEU A 223 9.28 -13.19 1.84
C LEU A 223 9.92 -12.03 2.60
N THR A 224 9.67 -11.94 3.90
CA THR A 224 10.29 -10.93 4.75
C THR A 224 11.11 -11.59 5.84
N TYR A 225 12.36 -11.20 5.91
CA TYR A 225 13.30 -11.59 6.96
C TYR A 225 13.46 -10.43 7.94
N THR A 226 13.38 -10.72 9.22
CA THR A 226 13.81 -9.84 10.30
C THR A 226 14.81 -10.60 11.18
N LYS A 227 15.44 -9.91 12.12
CA LYS A 227 16.39 -10.55 13.06
C LYS A 227 15.74 -11.72 13.85
N GLU A 228 14.43 -11.67 14.08
CA GLU A 228 13.70 -12.60 14.94
C GLU A 228 12.78 -13.54 14.19
N ASN A 229 12.33 -13.14 12.99
CA ASN A 229 11.24 -13.81 12.27
C ASN A 229 11.49 -13.92 10.77
N VAL A 230 10.96 -14.99 10.21
CA VAL A 230 10.77 -15.13 8.77
C VAL A 230 9.27 -15.17 8.49
N SER A 231 8.79 -14.34 7.56
CA SER A 231 7.38 -14.33 7.21
C SER A 231 7.16 -14.51 5.71
N TYR A 232 6.12 -15.26 5.38
CA TYR A 232 5.67 -15.55 4.03
C TYR A 232 4.28 -14.96 3.84
N LYS A 233 4.16 -13.94 3.01
CA LYS A 233 2.89 -13.27 2.73
C LYS A 233 2.36 -13.70 1.38
N LEU A 234 1.17 -14.29 1.36
CA LEU A 234 0.36 -14.53 0.17
C LEU A 234 -0.67 -13.40 0.08
N GLU A 235 -0.51 -12.52 -0.90
CA GLU A 235 -1.38 -11.34 -1.02
C GLU A 235 -2.85 -11.74 -1.15
N GLY A 236 -3.70 -11.04 -0.39
CA GLY A 236 -5.15 -11.32 -0.36
C GLY A 236 -5.55 -12.65 0.29
N LEU A 237 -4.60 -13.43 0.82
CA LEU A 237 -4.89 -14.70 1.50
C LEU A 237 -4.46 -14.67 2.96
N PHE A 238 -3.19 -14.89 3.23
CA PHE A 238 -2.67 -14.96 4.60
C PHE A 238 -1.19 -14.61 4.71
N LEU A 239 -0.77 -14.35 5.95
CA LEU A 239 0.61 -14.18 6.37
C LEU A 239 0.98 -15.34 7.29
N LEU A 240 2.00 -16.11 6.92
CA LEU A 240 2.60 -17.14 7.75
C LEU A 240 3.88 -16.58 8.37
N LYS A 241 3.91 -16.38 9.68
CA LYS A 241 5.09 -15.96 10.45
C LYS A 241 5.70 -17.18 11.12
N SER A 242 7.00 -17.38 10.95
CA SER A 242 7.79 -18.37 11.67
C SER A 242 8.77 -17.66 12.58
N GLU A 243 8.60 -17.80 13.87
CA GLU A 243 9.56 -17.32 14.86
C GLU A 243 10.79 -18.23 14.82
N GLN A 244 11.86 -17.71 14.26
CA GLN A 244 13.18 -18.31 14.32
C GLN A 244 14.04 -17.42 15.20
N GLY A 245 14.00 -17.59 16.50
CA GLY A 245 15.04 -17.02 17.35
C GLY A 245 16.38 -17.66 16.97
N LEU A 246 17.42 -16.86 16.75
CA LEU A 246 18.79 -17.29 16.43
C LEU A 246 19.36 -18.34 17.40
N SER A 247 18.71 -18.57 18.55
CA SER A 247 19.16 -19.45 19.64
C SER A 247 18.08 -20.41 20.16
N SER A 248 16.83 -20.43 19.62
CA SER A 248 15.77 -21.26 20.19
C SER A 248 15.50 -22.53 19.40
N THR A 249 15.48 -23.66 20.10
CA THR A 249 15.07 -24.99 19.59
C THR A 249 13.55 -25.12 19.38
N LYS A 250 12.76 -24.15 19.84
CA LYS A 250 11.29 -24.12 19.69
C LYS A 250 10.92 -23.17 18.54
N ARG A 251 10.38 -23.73 17.46
CA ARG A 251 9.78 -22.98 16.35
C ARG A 251 8.29 -22.88 16.57
N SER A 252 7.76 -21.65 16.67
CA SER A 252 6.34 -21.39 16.61
C SER A 252 5.98 -20.81 15.25
N SER A 253 4.79 -21.15 14.74
CA SER A 253 4.29 -20.57 13.50
C SER A 253 2.91 -19.98 13.75
N LYS A 254 2.71 -18.74 13.34
CA LYS A 254 1.43 -18.02 13.43
C LYS A 254 0.91 -17.76 12.03
N LEU A 255 -0.35 -18.13 11.78
CA LEU A 255 -1.04 -17.80 10.54
C LEU A 255 -2.08 -16.71 10.79
N GLU A 256 -2.04 -15.65 9.99
CA GLU A 256 -2.95 -14.52 10.02
C GLU A 256 -3.65 -14.38 8.67
N ILE A 257 -5.00 -14.36 8.66
CA ILE A 257 -5.78 -14.15 7.44
C ILE A 257 -5.74 -12.66 7.07
N LEU A 258 -5.28 -12.37 5.85
CA LEU A 258 -5.15 -11.00 5.33
C LEU A 258 -6.32 -10.58 4.44
N ALA A 259 -7.09 -11.54 3.96
CA ALA A 259 -8.24 -11.27 3.10
C ALA A 259 -9.29 -10.43 3.85
N ASN A 260 -9.75 -9.37 3.23
CA ASN A 260 -10.72 -8.42 3.80
C ASN A 260 -12.05 -8.36 3.03
N THR A 261 -12.25 -9.23 2.03
CA THR A 261 -13.51 -9.38 1.30
C THR A 261 -14.12 -10.76 1.56
N THR A 262 -15.42 -10.93 1.36
CA THR A 262 -16.10 -12.22 1.60
C THR A 262 -15.50 -13.35 0.78
N ASP A 263 -15.30 -13.15 -0.52
CA ASP A 263 -14.71 -14.18 -1.40
C ASP A 263 -13.24 -14.44 -1.06
N GLY A 264 -12.50 -13.40 -0.73
CA GLY A 264 -11.11 -13.53 -0.25
C GLY A 264 -11.02 -14.33 1.04
N GLN A 265 -11.90 -14.05 2.01
CA GLN A 265 -11.99 -14.80 3.27
C GLN A 265 -12.33 -16.29 3.02
N ILE A 266 -13.33 -16.58 2.18
CA ILE A 266 -13.68 -17.95 1.82
C ILE A 266 -12.45 -18.67 1.23
N LYS A 267 -11.81 -18.06 0.23
CA LYS A 267 -10.60 -18.63 -0.39
C LYS A 267 -9.48 -18.87 0.62
N ALA A 268 -9.22 -17.90 1.49
CA ALA A 268 -8.17 -18.00 2.50
C ALA A 268 -8.45 -19.12 3.51
N TYR A 269 -9.69 -19.26 4.00
CA TYR A 269 -10.06 -20.34 4.92
C TYR A 269 -10.08 -21.71 4.24
N GLU A 270 -10.42 -21.82 2.97
CA GLU A 270 -10.30 -23.06 2.20
C GLU A 270 -8.83 -23.49 2.04
N VAL A 271 -7.93 -22.53 1.73
CA VAL A 271 -6.49 -22.80 1.68
C VAL A 271 -5.97 -23.19 3.07
N TYR A 272 -6.39 -22.50 4.13
CA TYR A 272 -6.03 -22.85 5.51
C TYR A 272 -6.53 -24.25 5.89
N LYS A 273 -7.75 -24.61 5.52
CA LYS A 273 -8.31 -25.97 5.74
C LYS A 273 -7.46 -27.05 5.06
N ARG A 274 -7.02 -26.82 3.81
CA ARG A 274 -6.10 -27.71 3.10
C ARG A 274 -4.76 -27.81 3.82
N LEU A 275 -4.19 -26.68 4.23
CA LEU A 275 -2.92 -26.61 4.95
C LEU A 275 -2.95 -27.45 6.24
N ILE A 276 -4.02 -27.33 7.04
CA ILE A 276 -4.18 -28.13 8.25
C ILE A 276 -4.35 -29.63 7.94
N LYS A 277 -5.01 -29.98 6.82
CA LYS A 277 -5.16 -31.38 6.40
C LYS A 277 -3.83 -31.99 5.95
N PHE A 278 -3.09 -31.32 5.08
CA PHE A 278 -1.82 -31.80 4.53
C PHE A 278 -0.67 -31.70 5.52
N GLY A 279 -0.64 -30.66 6.33
CA GLY A 279 0.40 -30.43 7.34
C GLY A 279 1.69 -29.82 6.81
N SER A 280 1.75 -29.44 5.53
CA SER A 280 2.88 -28.70 4.95
C SER A 280 2.45 -27.76 3.83
N ILE A 281 3.28 -26.75 3.58
CA ILE A 281 3.17 -25.80 2.48
C ILE A 281 4.56 -25.59 1.87
N LYS A 282 4.66 -25.59 0.54
CA LYS A 282 5.91 -25.43 -0.19
C LYS A 282 5.92 -24.08 -0.91
N PHE A 283 6.92 -23.24 -0.63
CA PHE A 283 7.21 -21.95 -1.24
C PHE A 283 8.44 -22.10 -2.16
N GLY A 284 8.24 -22.18 -3.47
CA GLY A 284 9.32 -22.56 -4.38
C GLY A 284 9.96 -23.89 -3.98
N GLU A 285 11.26 -23.89 -3.62
CA GLU A 285 11.96 -25.07 -3.13
C GLU A 285 11.87 -25.29 -1.60
N THR A 286 11.35 -24.30 -0.85
CA THR A 286 11.30 -24.35 0.62
C THR A 286 9.99 -24.96 1.10
N GLU A 287 10.05 -26.07 1.82
CA GLU A 287 8.88 -26.70 2.45
C GLU A 287 8.81 -26.38 3.95
N ILE A 288 7.64 -25.91 4.40
CA ILE A 288 7.36 -25.59 5.79
C ILE A 288 6.33 -26.59 6.32
N THR A 289 6.72 -27.37 7.33
CA THR A 289 5.83 -28.30 8.02
C THR A 289 5.09 -27.58 9.15
N ILE A 290 3.76 -27.72 9.21
CA ILE A 290 2.90 -27.13 10.23
C ILE A 290 2.33 -28.23 11.11
N LYS A 291 2.75 -28.25 12.38
CA LYS A 291 2.24 -29.18 13.39
C LYS A 291 1.11 -28.51 14.16
N ALA A 292 -0.13 -28.84 13.82
CA ALA A 292 -1.30 -28.36 14.56
C ALA A 292 -1.55 -29.27 15.78
N SER A 293 -1.46 -28.71 16.98
CA SER A 293 -1.62 -29.45 18.25
C SER A 293 -3.02 -30.04 18.42
N ASN A 294 -4.05 -29.45 17.83
CA ASN A 294 -5.43 -29.95 17.89
C ASN A 294 -6.15 -29.81 16.53
N LYS A 295 -5.71 -30.62 15.57
CA LYS A 295 -6.17 -30.60 14.18
C LYS A 295 -7.71 -30.71 14.04
N LYS A 296 -8.39 -31.56 14.85
CA LYS A 296 -9.85 -31.72 14.80
C LYS A 296 -10.57 -30.43 15.20
N VAL A 297 -10.14 -29.77 16.27
CA VAL A 297 -10.74 -28.52 16.75
C VAL A 297 -10.54 -27.41 15.73
N ILE A 298 -9.34 -27.25 15.21
CA ILE A 298 -9.03 -26.21 14.21
C ILE A 298 -9.89 -26.42 12.94
N LEU A 299 -10.01 -27.66 12.44
CA LEU A 299 -10.86 -27.97 11.28
C LEU A 299 -12.34 -27.69 11.55
N SER A 300 -12.84 -27.96 12.77
CA SER A 300 -14.19 -27.62 13.17
C SER A 300 -14.43 -26.10 13.17
N MET A 301 -13.50 -25.34 13.74
CA MET A 301 -13.56 -23.86 13.72
C MET A 301 -13.53 -23.29 12.29
N ILE A 302 -12.66 -23.81 11.43
CA ILE A 302 -12.58 -23.41 10.02
C ILE A 302 -13.90 -23.70 9.29
N ASN A 303 -14.47 -24.89 9.47
CA ASN A 303 -15.73 -25.26 8.86
C ASN A 303 -16.89 -24.35 9.32
N LYS A 304 -16.96 -24.04 10.62
CA LYS A 304 -17.95 -23.09 11.17
C LYS A 304 -17.79 -21.71 10.53
N ARG A 305 -16.54 -21.22 10.39
CA ARG A 305 -16.28 -19.92 9.76
C ARG A 305 -16.66 -19.92 8.28
N LEU A 306 -16.34 -20.97 7.53
CA LEU A 306 -16.75 -21.12 6.12
C LEU A 306 -18.27 -21.16 5.96
N SER A 307 -19.00 -21.84 6.86
CA SER A 307 -20.46 -21.84 6.87
C SER A 307 -21.02 -20.42 7.10
N ASN A 308 -20.49 -19.67 8.05
CA ASN A 308 -20.91 -18.28 8.27
C ASN A 308 -20.61 -17.39 7.04
N LEU A 309 -19.44 -17.52 6.43
CA LEU A 309 -19.08 -16.76 5.23
C LEU A 309 -19.98 -17.10 4.03
N SER A 310 -20.45 -18.36 3.92
CA SER A 310 -21.44 -18.75 2.93
C SER A 310 -22.79 -18.06 3.16
N ILE A 311 -23.22 -17.94 4.41
CA ILE A 311 -24.42 -17.16 4.81
C ILE A 311 -24.23 -15.69 4.38
N HIS A 312 -23.08 -15.06 4.72
CA HIS A 312 -22.82 -13.68 4.32
C HIS A 312 -22.88 -13.50 2.80
N LYS A 313 -22.25 -14.40 2.04
CA LYS A 313 -22.28 -14.37 0.57
C LYS A 313 -23.70 -14.47 0.02
N SER A 314 -24.52 -15.35 0.59
CA SER A 314 -25.91 -15.52 0.18
C SER A 314 -26.75 -14.24 0.44
N VAL A 315 -26.56 -13.59 1.59
CA VAL A 315 -27.23 -12.31 1.93
C VAL A 315 -26.79 -11.21 0.98
N LEU A 316 -25.50 -11.07 0.69
CA LEU A 316 -25.01 -10.07 -0.25
C LEU A 316 -25.58 -10.27 -1.66
N ASN A 317 -25.70 -11.52 -2.10
CA ASN A 317 -26.23 -11.85 -3.41
C ASN A 317 -27.72 -11.52 -3.53
N ILE A 318 -28.56 -11.91 -2.55
CA ILE A 318 -30.02 -11.61 -2.59
C ILE A 318 -30.29 -10.11 -2.51
N LEU A 319 -29.42 -9.36 -1.84
CA LEU A 319 -29.49 -7.90 -1.75
C LEU A 319 -28.80 -7.20 -2.93
N ASN A 320 -28.20 -7.94 -3.86
CA ASN A 320 -27.42 -7.40 -4.99
C ASN A 320 -26.30 -6.44 -4.59
N ILE A 321 -25.68 -6.64 -3.41
CA ILE A 321 -24.62 -5.78 -2.90
C ILE A 321 -23.30 -6.17 -3.56
N LYS A 322 -22.65 -5.20 -4.22
CA LYS A 322 -21.33 -5.35 -4.86
C LYS A 322 -20.20 -4.79 -4.00
N THR A 323 -20.52 -3.89 -3.07
CA THR A 323 -19.57 -3.33 -2.12
C THR A 323 -18.98 -4.45 -1.25
N PRO A 324 -17.66 -4.64 -1.19
CA PRO A 324 -17.06 -5.66 -0.35
C PRO A 324 -17.19 -5.33 1.14
N ILE A 325 -17.52 -6.32 1.95
CA ILE A 325 -17.49 -6.18 3.42
C ILE A 325 -16.04 -6.03 3.87
N ASN A 326 -15.78 -5.04 4.72
CA ASN A 326 -14.51 -4.89 5.37
C ASN A 326 -14.46 -5.73 6.66
N TYR A 327 -13.85 -6.92 6.58
CA TYR A 327 -13.75 -7.82 7.72
C TYR A 327 -12.78 -7.34 8.83
N LYS A 328 -12.02 -6.28 8.62
CA LYS A 328 -11.21 -5.67 9.71
C LYS A 328 -12.07 -4.94 10.74
N THR A 329 -13.20 -4.39 10.30
CA THR A 329 -14.16 -3.66 11.14
C THR A 329 -15.42 -4.46 11.45
N PHE A 330 -15.49 -5.72 11.01
CA PHE A 330 -16.65 -6.60 11.16
C PHE A 330 -16.72 -7.18 12.58
N THR A 331 -17.83 -6.96 13.26
CA THR A 331 -18.05 -7.33 14.66
C THR A 331 -18.91 -8.60 14.81
N GLU A 332 -19.06 -9.10 16.03
CA GLU A 332 -20.01 -10.19 16.34
C GLU A 332 -21.47 -9.76 16.14
N GLU A 333 -21.79 -8.49 16.37
CA GLU A 333 -23.11 -7.92 16.12
C GLU A 333 -23.44 -7.88 14.61
N ASP A 334 -22.45 -7.55 13.77
CA ASP A 334 -22.57 -7.64 12.32
C ASP A 334 -22.84 -9.08 11.87
N ASP A 335 -22.12 -10.06 12.43
CA ASP A 335 -22.32 -11.49 12.15
C ASP A 335 -23.71 -11.97 12.57
N PHE A 336 -24.20 -11.50 13.73
CA PHE A 336 -25.57 -11.75 14.17
C PHE A 336 -26.59 -11.14 13.19
N SER A 337 -26.41 -9.90 12.78
CA SER A 337 -27.27 -9.20 11.83
C SER A 337 -27.32 -9.93 10.49
N MET A 338 -26.18 -10.40 9.97
CA MET A 338 -26.11 -11.21 8.75
C MET A 338 -26.90 -12.52 8.86
N ARG A 339 -26.83 -13.20 10.01
CA ARG A 339 -27.62 -14.41 10.24
C ARG A 339 -29.13 -14.13 10.34
N GLN A 340 -29.53 -13.00 10.93
CA GLN A 340 -30.94 -12.59 10.96
C GLN A 340 -31.45 -12.27 9.55
N LEU A 341 -30.65 -11.53 8.76
CA LEU A 341 -31.00 -11.26 7.36
C LEU A 341 -31.08 -12.54 6.53
N TYR A 342 -30.20 -13.50 6.75
CA TYR A 342 -30.29 -14.81 6.07
C TYR A 342 -31.63 -15.51 6.38
N LYS A 343 -32.03 -15.55 7.68
CA LYS A 343 -33.30 -16.13 8.09
C LYS A 343 -34.50 -15.41 7.46
N ALA A 344 -34.46 -14.08 7.45
CA ALA A 344 -35.54 -13.27 6.91
C ALA A 344 -35.65 -13.38 5.39
N LEU A 345 -34.54 -13.12 4.67
CA LEU A 345 -34.54 -12.93 3.21
C LEU A 345 -34.47 -14.26 2.42
N ILE A 346 -33.87 -15.30 3.00
CA ILE A 346 -33.59 -16.56 2.30
C ILE A 346 -34.45 -17.70 2.83
N GLU A 347 -34.59 -17.79 4.17
CA GLU A 347 -35.46 -18.80 4.78
C GLU A 347 -36.91 -18.33 4.94
N HIS A 348 -37.20 -17.05 4.60
CA HIS A 348 -38.52 -16.41 4.74
C HIS A 348 -39.16 -16.58 6.12
N LYS A 349 -38.31 -16.51 7.17
CA LYS A 349 -38.76 -16.62 8.57
C LYS A 349 -39.05 -15.24 9.15
N ALA A 350 -40.13 -15.18 9.94
CA ALA A 350 -40.42 -13.98 10.72
C ALA A 350 -39.29 -13.69 11.73
N ILE A 351 -39.01 -12.41 11.93
CA ILE A 351 -38.05 -11.92 12.89
C ILE A 351 -38.75 -11.14 14.02
N GLY A 352 -38.14 -11.14 15.21
CA GLY A 352 -38.60 -10.34 16.35
C GLY A 352 -38.10 -8.90 16.18
N LEU A 353 -39.03 -7.94 16.05
CA LEU A 353 -38.71 -6.51 16.00
C LEU A 353 -39.36 -5.81 17.21
N THR A 354 -38.61 -4.98 17.90
CA THR A 354 -39.12 -4.18 19.02
C THR A 354 -39.92 -2.95 18.57
N ASN A 355 -39.50 -2.30 17.49
CA ASN A 355 -40.15 -1.14 16.89
C ASN A 355 -40.23 -1.32 15.38
N PRO A 356 -41.27 -2.00 14.86
CA PRO A 356 -41.41 -2.22 13.44
C PRO A 356 -41.70 -0.90 12.72
N GLN A 357 -40.97 -0.68 11.63
CA GLN A 357 -41.19 0.43 10.68
C GLN A 357 -41.37 -0.17 9.30
N ASP A 358 -42.11 0.47 8.44
CA ASP A 358 -42.32 -0.01 7.07
C ASP A 358 -41.03 -0.06 6.27
N ILE A 359 -40.10 0.84 6.57
CA ILE A 359 -38.79 0.94 5.93
C ILE A 359 -37.71 0.88 6.99
N PHE A 360 -36.76 -0.02 6.80
CA PHE A 360 -35.63 -0.24 7.69
C PHE A 360 -34.30 0.10 7.02
N LYS A 361 -33.47 0.79 7.77
CA LYS A 361 -32.05 0.96 7.46
C LYS A 361 -31.23 0.10 8.40
N ILE A 362 -30.43 -0.81 7.86
CA ILE A 362 -29.49 -1.61 8.62
C ILE A 362 -28.07 -1.27 8.17
N ARG A 363 -27.17 -1.05 9.12
CA ARG A 363 -25.73 -0.94 8.86
C ARG A 363 -25.05 -2.22 9.32
N ILE A 364 -24.17 -2.78 8.47
CA ILE A 364 -23.36 -3.95 8.74
C ILE A 364 -21.92 -3.61 8.32
N ALA A 365 -21.04 -3.43 9.29
CA ALA A 365 -19.68 -2.93 9.08
C ALA A 365 -19.68 -1.63 8.24
N ASN A 366 -19.20 -1.70 6.99
CA ASN A 366 -19.14 -0.59 6.05
C ASN A 366 -20.32 -0.55 5.06
N ILE A 367 -21.31 -1.43 5.18
CA ILE A 367 -22.44 -1.56 4.23
C ILE A 367 -23.71 -1.02 4.88
N ASN A 368 -24.50 -0.26 4.11
CA ASN A 368 -25.83 0.20 4.49
C ASN A 368 -26.89 -0.41 3.56
N VAL A 369 -27.91 -1.00 4.15
CA VAL A 369 -28.96 -1.74 3.44
C VAL A 369 -30.31 -1.11 3.71
N LEU A 370 -31.10 -0.94 2.65
CA LEU A 370 -32.49 -0.53 2.73
C LEU A 370 -33.38 -1.76 2.59
N LEU A 371 -34.26 -1.96 3.57
CA LEU A 371 -35.20 -3.07 3.65
C LEU A 371 -36.61 -2.54 3.87
N VAL A 372 -37.62 -3.32 3.48
CA VAL A 372 -39.00 -3.09 3.84
C VAL A 372 -39.46 -4.15 4.81
N CYS A 373 -40.37 -3.77 5.72
CA CYS A 373 -40.98 -4.65 6.69
C CYS A 373 -42.47 -4.81 6.39
N GLN A 374 -42.90 -6.04 6.35
CA GLN A 374 -44.31 -6.38 6.22
C GLN A 374 -44.74 -7.15 7.45
N SER A 375 -45.97 -6.89 7.94
CA SER A 375 -46.58 -7.67 9.03
C SER A 375 -47.68 -8.57 8.47
N ASP A 376 -47.75 -9.78 8.95
CA ASP A 376 -48.90 -10.65 8.69
C ASP A 376 -50.08 -10.38 9.67
N ASN A 377 -51.21 -11.02 9.44
CA ASN A 377 -52.39 -10.95 10.31
C ASN A 377 -52.13 -11.41 11.76
N ASN A 378 -51.05 -12.14 12.00
CA ASN A 378 -50.61 -12.64 13.31
C ASN A 378 -49.58 -11.73 13.97
N LYS A 379 -49.35 -10.51 13.45
CA LYS A 379 -48.33 -9.55 13.92
C LYS A 379 -46.89 -10.10 13.89
N LYS A 380 -46.61 -11.02 12.94
CA LYS A 380 -45.27 -11.45 12.64
C LYS A 380 -44.66 -10.54 11.60
N PHE A 381 -43.39 -10.19 11.75
CA PHE A 381 -42.68 -9.25 10.88
C PHE A 381 -41.77 -10.00 9.93
N TYR A 382 -41.86 -9.67 8.65
CA TYR A 382 -41.03 -10.22 7.57
C TYR A 382 -40.24 -9.08 6.93
N LEU A 383 -38.98 -9.26 6.71
CA LEU A 383 -38.13 -8.30 6.01
C LEU A 383 -37.90 -8.75 4.58
N ASP A 384 -38.00 -7.81 3.65
CA ASP A 384 -37.65 -8.00 2.26
C ASP A 384 -36.67 -6.92 1.78
N ASN A 385 -35.95 -7.21 0.69
CA ASN A 385 -35.18 -6.21 0.00
C ASN A 385 -36.12 -5.11 -0.52
N ALA A 386 -35.91 -3.86 -0.15
CA ALA A 386 -36.72 -2.73 -0.56
C ALA A 386 -36.90 -2.63 -2.09
N PHE A 387 -35.96 -3.17 -2.83
CA PHE A 387 -35.94 -3.16 -4.30
C PHE A 387 -36.48 -4.46 -4.94
N ALA A 388 -36.99 -5.40 -4.15
CA ALA A 388 -37.63 -6.61 -4.66
C ALA A 388 -39.02 -6.32 -5.22
N SER A 389 -39.79 -5.39 -4.58
CA SER A 389 -41.07 -4.84 -5.08
C SER A 389 -40.92 -3.32 -5.20
N PRO A 390 -40.29 -2.84 -6.27
CA PRO A 390 -39.75 -1.50 -6.31
C PRO A 390 -40.80 -0.40 -6.58
N LEU A 391 -42.04 -0.74 -6.85
CA LEU A 391 -43.13 0.25 -7.12
C LEU A 391 -43.91 0.59 -5.85
N ILE A 392 -44.02 1.88 -5.59
CA ILE A 392 -44.75 2.43 -4.45
C ILE A 392 -45.94 3.26 -4.95
N LYS A 393 -47.10 3.07 -4.34
CA LYS A 393 -48.27 3.92 -4.59
C LYS A 393 -48.12 5.20 -3.78
N VAL A 394 -48.12 6.33 -4.47
CA VAL A 394 -48.12 7.66 -3.85
C VAL A 394 -49.54 8.23 -3.88
N MET A 395 -50.02 8.62 -2.72
CA MET A 395 -51.27 9.36 -2.55
C MET A 395 -50.94 10.84 -2.33
N GLN A 396 -51.18 11.68 -3.32
CA GLN A 396 -51.12 13.14 -3.18
C GLN A 396 -52.52 13.65 -2.89
N ASN A 397 -52.81 14.20 -1.73
CA ASN A 397 -54.08 14.76 -1.28
C ASN A 397 -55.35 13.96 -1.67
N SER A 398 -56.43 14.09 -0.92
CA SER A 398 -57.65 13.31 -1.06
C SER A 398 -58.31 13.34 -2.44
N ASP A 399 -57.99 14.33 -3.29
CA ASP A 399 -58.68 14.61 -4.55
C ASP A 399 -57.93 14.17 -5.81
N VAL A 400 -56.72 13.65 -5.66
CA VAL A 400 -55.89 13.21 -6.79
C VAL A 400 -55.72 11.70 -6.77
N SER A 401 -55.98 11.04 -7.91
CA SER A 401 -55.81 9.59 -8.03
C SER A 401 -54.37 9.17 -7.68
N PRO A 402 -54.18 8.06 -6.92
CA PRO A 402 -52.87 7.56 -6.61
C PRO A 402 -52.13 7.17 -7.88
N PHE A 403 -50.81 7.44 -7.93
CA PHE A 403 -49.93 6.98 -9.00
C PHE A 403 -48.79 6.16 -8.46
N GLN A 404 -48.16 5.36 -9.30
CA GLN A 404 -47.04 4.50 -8.91
C GLN A 404 -45.74 5.12 -9.35
N VAL A 405 -44.78 5.13 -8.45
CA VAL A 405 -43.39 5.54 -8.71
C VAL A 405 -42.43 4.50 -8.17
N PRO A 406 -41.22 4.40 -8.72
CA PRO A 406 -40.18 3.57 -8.16
C PRO A 406 -39.79 4.02 -6.75
N ILE A 407 -39.35 3.07 -5.93
CA ILE A 407 -38.78 3.37 -4.59
C ILE A 407 -37.59 4.33 -4.66
N PHE A 408 -36.92 4.40 -5.80
CA PHE A 408 -35.84 5.36 -6.07
C PHE A 408 -36.25 6.80 -5.78
N SER A 409 -37.52 7.16 -6.04
CA SER A 409 -38.06 8.50 -5.84
C SER A 409 -38.06 8.97 -4.39
N PHE A 410 -37.90 8.05 -3.44
CA PHE A 410 -37.83 8.36 -2.00
C PHE A 410 -36.41 8.40 -1.45
N LEU A 411 -35.38 8.05 -2.25
CA LEU A 411 -34.01 8.00 -1.80
C LEU A 411 -33.42 9.40 -1.62
N GLY A 412 -33.72 10.32 -2.53
CA GLY A 412 -33.02 11.60 -2.63
C GLY A 412 -31.51 11.40 -2.80
N GLN A 413 -30.76 12.49 -2.87
CA GLN A 413 -29.29 12.46 -2.95
C GLN A 413 -28.66 11.58 -1.86
N LYS A 414 -29.06 11.78 -0.60
CA LYS A 414 -28.49 11.08 0.56
C LYS A 414 -28.69 9.57 0.51
N GLY A 415 -29.86 9.11 0.04
CA GLY A 415 -30.14 7.69 -0.10
C GLY A 415 -29.28 7.03 -1.17
N TYR A 416 -29.10 7.69 -2.31
CA TYR A 416 -28.20 7.19 -3.37
C TYR A 416 -26.73 7.10 -2.91
N VAL A 417 -26.28 8.06 -2.10
CA VAL A 417 -24.94 8.01 -1.51
C VAL A 417 -24.82 6.89 -0.48
N LEU A 418 -25.85 6.73 0.35
CA LEU A 418 -25.79 5.90 1.54
C LEU A 418 -25.96 4.39 1.26
N PHE A 419 -27.03 3.99 0.54
CA PHE A 419 -27.42 2.59 0.43
C PHE A 419 -26.60 1.82 -0.61
N ASP A 420 -26.22 0.57 -0.27
CA ASP A 420 -25.37 -0.30 -1.09
C ASP A 420 -26.16 -1.34 -1.89
N ASN A 421 -27.43 -1.55 -1.58
CA ASN A 421 -28.30 -2.51 -2.28
C ASN A 421 -29.15 -1.89 -3.40
N ILE A 422 -28.82 -0.68 -3.89
CA ILE A 422 -29.53 -0.04 -4.99
C ILE A 422 -29.22 -0.76 -6.31
N PRO A 423 -30.22 -1.28 -7.04
CA PRO A 423 -30.03 -1.96 -8.31
C PRO A 423 -29.95 -0.96 -9.48
N TYR A 424 -28.87 -0.17 -9.56
CA TYR A 424 -28.67 0.85 -10.58
C TYR A 424 -28.87 0.37 -12.02
N ASN A 425 -28.55 -0.89 -12.29
CA ASN A 425 -28.70 -1.51 -13.61
C ASN A 425 -30.15 -1.85 -13.97
N ARG A 426 -31.09 -1.85 -13.00
CA ARG A 426 -32.50 -2.14 -13.20
C ARG A 426 -33.39 -0.89 -13.25
N ILE A 427 -32.82 0.29 -13.16
CA ILE A 427 -33.57 1.53 -13.03
C ILE A 427 -34.57 1.71 -14.21
N ILE A 428 -34.18 1.39 -15.43
CA ILE A 428 -35.03 1.51 -16.62
C ILE A 428 -36.11 0.43 -16.66
N GLU A 429 -35.76 -0.81 -16.30
CA GLU A 429 -36.72 -1.91 -16.17
C GLU A 429 -37.86 -1.52 -15.24
N ILE A 430 -37.52 -0.95 -14.08
CA ILE A 430 -38.50 -0.55 -13.06
C ILE A 430 -39.34 0.64 -13.51
N TYR A 431 -38.77 1.65 -14.20
CA TYR A 431 -39.57 2.75 -14.77
C TYR A 431 -40.51 2.29 -15.87
N ASN A 432 -40.14 1.27 -16.66
CA ASN A 432 -41.04 0.68 -17.68
C ASN A 432 -42.24 -0.08 -17.09
N GLU A 433 -42.17 -0.48 -15.82
CA GLU A 433 -43.32 -1.07 -15.11
C GLU A 433 -44.34 -0.02 -14.65
N CYS A 434 -43.96 1.27 -14.63
CA CYS A 434 -44.85 2.36 -14.26
C CYS A 434 -45.89 2.66 -15.37
N ASN A 435 -47.00 3.31 -14.98
CA ASN A 435 -47.97 3.76 -15.94
C ASN A 435 -47.49 5.01 -16.70
N LEU A 436 -46.85 4.82 -17.85
CA LEU A 436 -46.28 5.91 -18.68
C LEU A 436 -47.34 6.85 -19.31
N LYS A 437 -48.65 6.55 -19.18
CA LYS A 437 -49.72 7.49 -19.56
C LYS A 437 -49.90 8.61 -18.52
N ASP A 438 -49.37 8.42 -17.33
CA ASP A 438 -49.36 9.41 -16.26
C ASP A 438 -48.12 10.28 -16.34
N SER A 439 -48.25 11.52 -16.77
CA SER A 439 -47.14 12.47 -16.94
C SER A 439 -46.32 12.69 -15.64
N ARG A 440 -46.94 12.47 -14.47
CA ARG A 440 -46.24 12.57 -13.17
C ARG A 440 -45.08 11.59 -13.05
N VAL A 441 -45.16 10.45 -13.74
CA VAL A 441 -44.06 9.46 -13.76
C VAL A 441 -42.82 10.04 -14.47
N ILE A 442 -43.01 10.74 -15.58
CA ILE A 442 -41.93 11.39 -16.34
C ILE A 442 -41.29 12.54 -15.52
N ILE A 443 -42.14 13.36 -14.88
CA ILE A 443 -41.69 14.43 -13.99
C ILE A 443 -40.83 13.84 -12.84
N GLN A 444 -41.33 12.77 -12.22
CA GLN A 444 -40.61 12.10 -11.12
C GLN A 444 -39.28 11.51 -11.58
N ALA A 445 -39.24 10.87 -12.76
CA ALA A 445 -38.03 10.34 -13.34
C ALA A 445 -36.96 11.44 -13.57
N ASN A 446 -37.38 12.62 -14.00
CA ASN A 446 -36.48 13.77 -14.13
C ASN A 446 -35.96 14.25 -12.76
N LEU A 447 -36.81 14.32 -11.74
CA LEU A 447 -36.39 14.67 -10.39
C LEU A 447 -35.38 13.64 -9.85
N ASP A 448 -35.62 12.35 -10.06
CA ASP A 448 -34.73 11.28 -9.65
C ASP A 448 -33.37 11.36 -10.37
N LEU A 449 -33.39 11.69 -11.68
CA LEU A 449 -32.16 11.95 -12.44
C LEU A 449 -31.31 13.05 -11.80
N LEU A 450 -31.95 14.15 -11.37
CA LEU A 450 -31.23 15.26 -10.72
C LEU A 450 -30.64 14.83 -9.36
N GLN A 451 -31.35 13.99 -8.58
CA GLN A 451 -30.82 13.44 -7.32
C GLN A 451 -29.65 12.48 -7.55
N ILE A 452 -29.74 11.65 -8.59
CA ILE A 452 -28.66 10.74 -8.98
C ILE A 452 -27.40 11.53 -9.36
N LEU A 453 -27.53 12.65 -10.08
CA LEU A 453 -26.39 13.50 -10.44
C LEU A 453 -25.74 14.16 -9.23
N LYS A 454 -26.54 14.67 -8.28
CA LYS A 454 -26.03 15.21 -7.01
C LYS A 454 -25.28 14.13 -6.22
N ALA A 455 -25.84 12.93 -6.17
CA ALA A 455 -25.21 11.79 -5.50
C ALA A 455 -23.89 11.37 -6.18
N TYR A 456 -23.84 11.40 -7.51
CA TYR A 456 -22.61 11.14 -8.24
C TYR A 456 -21.50 12.13 -7.87
N ASP A 457 -21.82 13.42 -7.85
CA ASP A 457 -20.85 14.47 -7.53
C ASP A 457 -20.33 14.29 -6.09
N GLU A 458 -21.21 13.99 -5.12
CA GLU A 458 -20.84 13.72 -3.72
C GLU A 458 -19.99 12.44 -3.58
N LEU A 459 -20.37 11.34 -4.23
CA LEU A 459 -19.62 10.08 -4.21
C LEU A 459 -18.20 10.25 -4.77
N LYS A 460 -18.05 11.08 -5.80
CA LYS A 460 -16.76 11.40 -6.40
C LYS A 460 -15.89 12.20 -5.42
N GLN A 461 -16.45 13.19 -4.74
CA GLN A 461 -15.76 13.96 -3.71
C GLN A 461 -15.34 13.11 -2.51
N LEU A 462 -16.17 12.14 -2.11
CA LEU A 462 -15.87 11.18 -1.04
C LEU A 462 -14.89 10.07 -1.45
N GLY A 463 -14.49 10.00 -2.73
CA GLY A 463 -13.58 8.97 -3.23
C GLY A 463 -14.21 7.59 -3.44
N HIS A 464 -15.54 7.47 -3.45
CA HIS A 464 -16.29 6.22 -3.70
C HIS A 464 -16.39 5.92 -5.21
N LEU A 465 -15.23 5.70 -5.85
CA LEU A 465 -15.11 5.62 -7.32
C LEU A 465 -15.96 4.53 -7.96
N GLU A 466 -16.05 3.33 -7.38
CA GLU A 466 -16.85 2.25 -7.98
C GLU A 466 -18.33 2.54 -7.91
N LYS A 467 -18.83 3.03 -6.79
CA LYS A 467 -20.24 3.40 -6.63
C LYS A 467 -20.59 4.57 -7.55
N SER A 468 -19.71 5.58 -7.70
CA SER A 468 -19.92 6.71 -8.61
C SER A 468 -20.02 6.27 -10.08
N LYS A 469 -19.24 5.25 -10.51
CA LYS A 469 -19.36 4.67 -11.86
C LYS A 469 -20.73 4.05 -12.12
N HIS A 470 -21.29 3.35 -11.14
CA HIS A 470 -22.64 2.79 -11.28
C HIS A 470 -23.71 3.88 -11.29
N THR A 471 -23.56 4.89 -10.45
CA THR A 471 -24.48 6.02 -10.34
C THR A 471 -24.55 6.83 -11.64
N ILE A 472 -23.40 7.17 -12.25
CA ILE A 472 -23.40 7.94 -13.50
C ILE A 472 -23.95 7.13 -14.69
N LYS A 473 -23.72 5.81 -14.74
CA LYS A 473 -24.32 4.93 -15.76
C LYS A 473 -25.84 4.87 -15.63
N ALA A 474 -26.36 4.82 -14.39
CA ALA A 474 -27.80 4.88 -14.15
C ALA A 474 -28.38 6.22 -14.61
N ALA A 475 -27.70 7.34 -14.33
CA ALA A 475 -28.08 8.66 -14.83
C ALA A 475 -28.13 8.72 -16.36
N GLN A 476 -27.13 8.16 -17.05
CA GLN A 476 -27.11 8.07 -18.52
C GLN A 476 -28.29 7.30 -19.06
N SER A 477 -28.56 6.11 -18.51
CA SER A 477 -29.68 5.27 -18.93
C SER A 477 -31.01 5.97 -18.70
N LEU A 478 -31.21 6.60 -17.54
CA LEU A 478 -32.43 7.30 -17.20
C LEU A 478 -32.61 8.56 -18.06
N SER A 479 -31.56 9.30 -18.34
CA SER A 479 -31.61 10.47 -19.23
C SER A 479 -31.99 10.09 -20.67
N LYS A 480 -31.46 8.98 -21.19
CA LYS A 480 -31.83 8.45 -22.49
C LYS A 480 -33.31 8.03 -22.50
N TRP A 481 -33.76 7.30 -21.48
CA TRP A 481 -35.14 6.88 -21.33
C TRP A 481 -36.09 8.06 -21.25
N LEU A 482 -35.77 9.16 -20.56
CA LEU A 482 -36.55 10.39 -20.52
C LEU A 482 -36.71 11.01 -21.91
N LEU A 483 -35.67 11.11 -22.71
CA LEU A 483 -35.72 11.63 -24.08
C LEU A 483 -36.60 10.77 -25.01
N GLU A 484 -36.65 9.43 -24.78
CA GLU A 484 -37.48 8.50 -25.56
C GLU A 484 -38.94 8.50 -25.16
N ASN A 485 -39.26 8.86 -23.90
CA ASN A 485 -40.65 8.78 -23.36
C ASN A 485 -41.33 10.14 -23.14
N GLU A 486 -40.57 11.25 -23.23
CA GLU A 486 -41.13 12.59 -23.11
C GLU A 486 -42.02 12.95 -24.32
N ARG A 487 -43.22 13.41 -24.06
CA ARG A 487 -44.18 13.81 -25.08
C ARG A 487 -44.38 15.32 -25.18
N GLU A 488 -43.94 16.04 -24.16
CA GLU A 488 -44.08 17.48 -24.08
C GLU A 488 -42.86 18.18 -24.66
N ASN A 489 -43.02 18.83 -25.83
CA ASN A 489 -41.92 19.48 -26.54
C ASN A 489 -41.18 20.52 -25.70
N SER A 490 -41.88 21.19 -24.77
CA SER A 490 -41.31 22.18 -23.86
C SER A 490 -40.24 21.56 -22.92
N MET A 491 -40.37 20.26 -22.57
CA MET A 491 -39.50 19.54 -21.64
C MET A 491 -38.30 18.89 -22.36
N ILE A 492 -38.37 18.67 -23.66
CA ILE A 492 -37.29 18.03 -24.43
C ILE A 492 -35.98 18.79 -24.28
N ALA A 493 -35.99 20.11 -24.37
CA ALA A 493 -34.79 20.95 -24.21
C ALA A 493 -34.15 20.79 -22.82
N LEU A 494 -34.96 20.63 -21.77
CA LEU A 494 -34.51 20.38 -20.40
C LEU A 494 -33.83 18.99 -20.30
N HIS A 495 -34.44 17.95 -20.91
CA HIS A 495 -33.86 16.61 -20.92
C HIS A 495 -32.57 16.54 -21.73
N GLN A 496 -32.45 17.26 -22.87
CA GLN A 496 -31.21 17.40 -23.63
C GLN A 496 -30.14 18.08 -22.79
N LEU A 497 -30.47 19.16 -22.08
CA LEU A 497 -29.55 19.83 -21.16
C LEU A 497 -29.06 18.88 -20.04
N ASN A 498 -29.97 18.09 -19.47
CA ASN A 498 -29.65 17.10 -18.45
C ASN A 498 -28.72 15.99 -19.00
N SER A 499 -28.91 15.56 -20.25
CA SER A 499 -28.03 14.63 -20.92
C SER A 499 -26.61 15.21 -21.11
N LEU A 500 -26.53 16.46 -21.55
CA LEU A 500 -25.26 17.14 -21.78
C LEU A 500 -24.48 17.40 -20.47
N GLN A 501 -25.18 17.71 -19.36
CA GLN A 501 -24.48 17.84 -18.08
C GLN A 501 -23.91 16.49 -17.57
N ILE A 502 -24.50 15.35 -17.92
CA ILE A 502 -23.93 14.02 -17.65
C ILE A 502 -22.65 13.82 -18.47
N THR A 503 -22.69 14.15 -19.76
CA THR A 503 -21.53 14.09 -20.66
C THR A 503 -20.38 14.93 -20.12
N LYS A 504 -20.64 16.18 -19.72
CA LYS A 504 -19.63 17.11 -19.20
C LYS A 504 -18.88 16.57 -17.97
N ARG A 505 -19.55 15.74 -17.14
CA ARG A 505 -18.94 15.09 -15.97
C ARG A 505 -17.98 13.95 -16.34
N GLN A 506 -18.04 13.46 -17.56
CA GLN A 506 -17.30 12.26 -17.98
C GLN A 506 -16.23 12.53 -19.04
N ARG A 507 -16.50 13.47 -19.96
CA ARG A 507 -15.59 13.78 -21.07
C ARG A 507 -15.87 15.18 -21.67
N ALA A 508 -14.98 15.59 -22.54
CA ALA A 508 -15.22 16.76 -23.39
C ALA A 508 -16.37 16.51 -24.39
N PHE A 509 -17.03 17.58 -24.79
CA PHE A 509 -18.09 17.55 -25.80
C PHE A 509 -17.54 17.29 -27.20
N THR A 510 -18.34 16.62 -28.03
CA THR A 510 -18.15 16.55 -29.48
C THR A 510 -18.64 17.83 -30.15
N GLU A 511 -18.35 18.00 -31.45
CA GLU A 511 -18.81 19.14 -32.23
C GLU A 511 -20.35 19.21 -32.27
N ASP A 512 -21.03 18.08 -32.49
CA ASP A 512 -22.48 18.01 -32.47
C ASP A 512 -23.08 18.40 -31.13
N GLU A 513 -22.46 17.98 -30.03
CA GLU A 513 -22.91 18.34 -28.67
C GLU A 513 -22.71 19.83 -28.38
N ILE A 514 -21.63 20.43 -28.91
CA ILE A 514 -21.42 21.88 -28.83
C ILE A 514 -22.48 22.62 -29.64
N ASN A 515 -22.78 22.15 -30.86
CA ASN A 515 -23.83 22.73 -31.70
C ASN A 515 -25.21 22.66 -31.03
N LEU A 516 -25.54 21.54 -30.39
CA LEU A 516 -26.75 21.40 -29.59
C LEU A 516 -26.76 22.39 -28.41
N LEU A 517 -25.67 22.58 -27.69
CA LEU A 517 -25.57 23.57 -26.62
C LEU A 517 -25.77 25.01 -27.13
N LEU A 518 -25.23 25.33 -28.31
CA LEU A 518 -25.48 26.64 -28.95
C LEU A 518 -26.93 26.85 -29.30
N GLN A 519 -27.67 25.81 -29.76
CA GLN A 519 -29.12 25.87 -29.98
C GLN A 519 -29.85 26.05 -28.65
N LEU A 520 -29.50 25.29 -27.60
CA LEU A 520 -30.11 25.42 -26.28
C LEU A 520 -29.84 26.80 -25.63
N SER A 521 -28.75 27.45 -25.96
CA SER A 521 -28.42 28.80 -25.47
C SER A 521 -29.36 29.89 -26.06
N GLN A 522 -30.11 29.56 -27.08
CA GLN A 522 -31.13 30.42 -27.69
C GLN A 522 -32.57 30.03 -27.31
N ASN A 523 -32.76 29.10 -26.37
CA ASN A 523 -34.07 28.64 -25.91
C ASN A 523 -34.86 29.75 -25.20
N ASN A 524 -36.17 29.67 -25.26
CA ASN A 524 -37.06 30.63 -24.60
C ASN A 524 -37.02 30.53 -23.06
N SER A 525 -36.62 29.38 -22.50
CA SER A 525 -36.48 29.19 -21.07
C SER A 525 -35.12 29.73 -20.58
N ASP A 526 -35.16 30.70 -19.69
CA ASP A 526 -33.97 31.27 -19.07
C ASP A 526 -33.16 30.24 -18.29
N MET A 527 -33.81 29.27 -17.65
CA MET A 527 -33.13 28.15 -16.98
C MET A 527 -32.32 27.29 -17.97
N VAL A 528 -32.89 26.98 -19.14
CA VAL A 528 -32.22 26.20 -20.17
C VAL A 528 -31.04 27.00 -20.75
N ARG A 529 -31.26 28.29 -21.03
CA ARG A 529 -30.19 29.18 -21.54
C ARG A 529 -29.02 29.29 -20.58
N ALA A 530 -29.32 29.60 -19.32
CA ALA A 530 -28.27 29.68 -18.27
C ALA A 530 -27.48 28.38 -18.16
N GLY A 531 -28.20 27.24 -18.14
CA GLY A 531 -27.55 25.92 -18.10
C GLY A 531 -26.67 25.63 -19.30
N ALA A 532 -27.13 25.96 -20.52
CA ALA A 532 -26.35 25.79 -21.75
C ALA A 532 -25.06 26.62 -21.72
N PHE A 533 -25.11 27.89 -21.27
CA PHE A 533 -23.92 28.72 -21.14
C PHE A 533 -22.96 28.20 -20.07
N LEU A 534 -23.45 27.63 -18.93
CA LEU A 534 -22.58 26.98 -17.95
C LEU A 534 -21.82 25.79 -18.57
N LEU A 535 -22.51 24.95 -19.33
CA LEU A 535 -21.88 23.79 -19.97
C LEU A 535 -20.87 24.20 -21.08
N LEU A 536 -21.13 25.31 -21.79
CA LEU A 536 -20.18 25.93 -22.72
C LEU A 536 -18.99 26.62 -22.04
N GLY A 537 -18.96 26.72 -20.70
CA GLY A 537 -17.92 27.41 -19.94
C GLY A 537 -18.03 28.94 -19.99
N LYS A 538 -19.17 29.49 -20.44
CA LYS A 538 -19.47 30.93 -20.48
C LYS A 538 -20.11 31.36 -19.15
N ILE A 539 -19.34 31.24 -18.07
CA ILE A 539 -19.84 31.42 -16.70
C ILE A 539 -20.41 32.81 -16.47
N ASP A 540 -19.74 33.87 -16.94
CA ASP A 540 -20.18 35.24 -16.76
C ASP A 540 -21.55 35.50 -17.40
N VAL A 541 -21.77 34.96 -18.62
CA VAL A 541 -23.05 35.07 -19.31
C VAL A 541 -24.15 34.32 -18.56
N ALA A 542 -23.85 33.11 -18.09
CA ALA A 542 -24.80 32.33 -17.32
C ALA A 542 -25.16 33.03 -16.00
N GLN A 543 -24.20 33.59 -15.29
CA GLN A 543 -24.45 34.35 -14.05
C GLN A 543 -25.30 35.58 -14.29
N PHE A 544 -25.07 36.31 -15.38
CA PHE A 544 -25.89 37.46 -15.76
C PHE A 544 -27.36 37.05 -15.94
N ILE A 545 -27.63 35.95 -16.63
CA ILE A 545 -29.00 35.42 -16.80
C ILE A 545 -29.60 35.01 -15.46
N ILE A 546 -28.84 34.28 -14.62
CA ILE A 546 -29.31 33.81 -13.31
C ILE A 546 -29.63 34.99 -12.39
N GLN A 547 -28.93 36.12 -12.48
CA GLN A 547 -29.22 37.33 -11.71
C GLN A 547 -30.57 37.95 -12.06
N GLN A 548 -31.12 37.68 -13.26
CA GLN A 548 -32.43 38.18 -13.67
C GLN A 548 -33.59 37.28 -13.18
N PHE A 549 -33.29 36.10 -12.59
CA PHE A 549 -34.33 35.23 -12.04
C PHE A 549 -34.99 35.88 -10.81
N PRO A 550 -36.30 35.63 -10.59
CA PRO A 550 -36.91 35.82 -9.27
C PRO A 550 -36.10 35.07 -8.18
N GLU A 551 -36.07 35.61 -6.97
CA GLU A 551 -35.21 35.05 -5.90
C GLU A 551 -35.52 33.57 -5.56
N ASP A 552 -36.78 33.15 -5.66
CA ASP A 552 -37.19 31.74 -5.48
C ASP A 552 -36.67 30.84 -6.63
N GLU A 553 -36.72 31.30 -7.86
CA GLU A 553 -36.18 30.57 -9.02
C GLU A 553 -34.66 30.52 -9.00
N LYS A 554 -34.03 31.60 -8.60
CA LYS A 554 -32.57 31.65 -8.42
C LYS A 554 -32.09 30.66 -7.34
N THR A 555 -32.78 30.64 -6.20
CA THR A 555 -32.52 29.68 -5.13
C THR A 555 -32.67 28.25 -5.64
N ARG A 556 -33.76 27.95 -6.35
CA ARG A 556 -34.02 26.63 -6.95
C ARG A 556 -32.99 26.26 -7.99
N PHE A 557 -32.55 27.19 -8.86
CA PHE A 557 -31.50 26.93 -9.85
C PHE A 557 -30.20 26.56 -9.19
N MET A 558 -29.82 27.23 -8.11
CA MET A 558 -28.59 26.94 -7.35
C MET A 558 -28.62 25.59 -6.64
N GLU A 559 -29.79 25.01 -6.43
CA GLU A 559 -29.95 23.66 -5.91
C GLU A 559 -29.84 22.57 -6.99
N PHE A 560 -29.94 22.90 -8.27
CA PHE A 560 -29.81 21.93 -9.35
C PHE A 560 -28.36 21.47 -9.54
N PRO A 561 -28.12 20.19 -9.94
CA PRO A 561 -26.77 19.66 -10.11
C PRO A 561 -25.93 20.41 -11.16
N ILE A 562 -26.56 21.13 -12.08
CA ILE A 562 -25.87 21.94 -13.09
C ILE A 562 -25.12 23.13 -12.48
N ALA A 563 -25.54 23.62 -11.31
CA ALA A 563 -24.90 24.74 -10.61
C ALA A 563 -23.46 24.43 -10.16
N ILE A 564 -23.04 23.16 -10.12
CA ILE A 564 -21.66 22.78 -9.82
C ILE A 564 -20.66 23.42 -10.80
N PHE A 565 -21.08 23.67 -12.05
CA PHE A 565 -20.23 24.27 -13.08
C PHE A 565 -20.02 25.78 -12.92
N ILE A 566 -20.76 26.46 -12.03
CA ILE A 566 -20.54 27.88 -11.68
C ILE A 566 -19.20 28.04 -10.96
N LYS A 567 -18.80 27.06 -10.16
CA LYS A 567 -17.56 27.11 -9.34
C LYS A 567 -16.28 26.81 -10.12
N GLY A 568 -16.36 26.56 -11.43
CA GLY A 568 -15.19 26.28 -12.25
C GLY A 568 -14.41 25.03 -11.85
N THR A 569 -15.03 24.10 -11.13
CA THR A 569 -14.40 22.83 -10.77
C THR A 569 -14.23 22.01 -12.05
N ASN A 570 -12.99 21.88 -12.52
CA ASN A 570 -12.60 20.84 -13.46
C ASN A 570 -12.91 19.49 -12.81
N CYS A 571 -13.94 18.82 -13.27
CA CYS A 571 -14.29 17.44 -12.88
C CYS A 571 -13.29 16.44 -13.44
#